data_bdad9efd98d85e11cb7ead17737afb21
#
_entry.id   bdad9efd98d85e11cb7ead17737afb21
#
_cell.length_a   1.000
_cell.length_b   1.000
_cell.length_c   1.000
_cell.angle_alpha   90.00
_cell.angle_beta   90.00
_cell.angle_gamma   90.00
#
_symmetry.space_group_name_H-M   'P 1'
#
loop_
_entity.id
_entity.type
_entity.pdbx_description
1 polymer ?
#
loop_
_entity_poly.entity_id
_entity_poly.type
_entity_poly.pdbx_seq_one_letter_code
_entity_poly.pdbx_strand_id
1 'polypeptide(L)'
;EKAVADFVGVDHAVATTSATTALHLSLVALGVEQGDEVLVPDFTFPATANAVIQTGATPVFVDSGIGDFSMDPESAAMHISDRTRVIMPVDPFGQPADHLALARLADDVGARLVVDAACSLGATRDDRRCGAHGNMGCFSFHPRKVVTCGEGGMVTTDDRDLAERLRLLRNHGAAKKSTPGLEFVEPGFNYRLSEIPAVLGLS
;
A
#
# COMPACT_ATOMS: atom_id res chain seq x y z
N GLU A 1 2.18 6.84 13.66
CA GLU A 1 3.11 6.63 12.57
C GLU A 1 4.42 6.01 13.09
N LYS A 2 5.15 6.67 14.00
CA LYS A 2 6.45 6.17 14.50
C LYS A 2 6.36 4.76 15.08
N ALA A 3 5.37 4.47 15.93
CA ALA A 3 5.21 3.15 16.54
C ALA A 3 5.03 2.03 15.50
N VAL A 4 4.30 2.29 14.41
CA VAL A 4 4.13 1.31 13.33
C VAL A 4 5.42 1.18 12.51
N ALA A 5 6.10 2.28 12.19
CA ALA A 5 7.39 2.23 11.49
C ALA A 5 8.43 1.41 12.28
N ASP A 6 8.59 1.71 13.58
CA ASP A 6 9.49 0.99 14.47
C ASP A 6 9.12 -0.50 14.59
N PHE A 7 7.80 -0.82 14.68
CA PHE A 7 7.33 -2.18 14.77
C PHE A 7 7.55 -2.97 13.49
N VAL A 8 7.28 -2.39 12.33
CA VAL A 8 7.46 -3.03 11.02
C VAL A 8 8.95 -3.12 10.66
N GLY A 9 9.77 -2.18 11.12
CA GLY A 9 11.20 -2.09 10.82
C GLY A 9 11.46 -1.35 9.52
N VAL A 10 10.76 -0.23 9.31
CA VAL A 10 10.92 0.69 8.16
C VAL A 10 11.16 2.12 8.63
N ASP A 11 11.67 2.96 7.76
CA ASP A 11 11.99 4.35 8.11
C ASP A 11 10.75 5.23 8.26
N HIS A 12 9.68 4.95 7.51
CA HIS A 12 8.50 5.82 7.44
C HIS A 12 7.19 5.04 7.48
N ALA A 13 6.21 5.63 8.18
CA ALA A 13 4.81 5.24 8.10
C ALA A 13 3.94 6.49 7.94
N VAL A 14 2.86 6.38 7.18
CA VAL A 14 1.92 7.46 6.89
C VAL A 14 0.50 6.96 7.14
N ALA A 15 -0.15 7.49 8.18
CA ALA A 15 -1.48 7.07 8.60
C ALA A 15 -2.57 7.59 7.65
N THR A 16 -3.56 6.74 7.37
CA THR A 16 -4.70 7.05 6.51
C THR A 16 -6.02 6.65 7.16
N THR A 17 -7.16 7.04 6.57
CA THR A 17 -8.49 6.71 7.12
C THR A 17 -8.87 5.24 7.00
N SER A 18 -8.24 4.48 6.12
CA SER A 18 -8.49 3.03 5.92
C SER A 18 -7.36 2.42 5.06
N ALA A 19 -7.28 1.08 5.00
CA ALA A 19 -6.42 0.40 4.03
C ALA A 19 -6.78 0.73 2.58
N THR A 20 -8.06 0.86 2.27
CA THR A 20 -8.51 1.25 0.92
C THR A 20 -7.91 2.58 0.49
N THR A 21 -7.93 3.58 1.39
CA THR A 21 -7.31 4.87 1.12
C THR A 21 -5.79 4.81 1.13
N ALA A 22 -5.17 3.89 1.89
CA ALA A 22 -3.73 3.63 1.85
C ALA A 22 -3.31 3.08 0.48
N LEU A 23 -4.00 2.06 -0.04
CA LEU A 23 -3.76 1.49 -1.36
C LEU A 23 -3.92 2.53 -2.47
N HIS A 24 -5.05 3.24 -2.49
CA HIS A 24 -5.30 4.29 -3.48
C HIS A 24 -4.22 5.39 -3.42
N LEU A 25 -3.91 5.89 -2.23
CA LEU A 25 -2.90 6.93 -2.02
C LEU A 25 -1.51 6.48 -2.50
N SER A 26 -1.16 5.20 -2.28
CA SER A 26 0.11 4.61 -2.73
C SER A 26 0.21 4.61 -4.25
N LEU A 27 -0.86 4.21 -4.95
CA LEU A 27 -0.91 4.22 -6.40
C LEU A 27 -0.80 5.65 -6.97
N VAL A 28 -1.54 6.60 -6.39
CA VAL A 28 -1.45 8.02 -6.80
C VAL A 28 -0.05 8.59 -6.53
N ALA A 29 0.58 8.24 -5.40
CA ALA A 29 1.94 8.69 -5.08
C ALA A 29 2.98 8.16 -6.07
N LEU A 30 2.76 6.97 -6.64
CA LEU A 30 3.59 6.40 -7.71
C LEU A 30 3.28 6.96 -9.11
N GLY A 31 2.26 7.82 -9.23
CA GLY A 31 1.86 8.41 -10.51
C GLY A 31 1.06 7.47 -11.39
N VAL A 32 0.42 6.45 -10.83
CA VAL A 32 -0.48 5.54 -11.58
C VAL A 32 -1.71 6.31 -12.06
N GLU A 33 -2.00 6.21 -13.36
CA GLU A 33 -3.04 6.97 -14.03
C GLU A 33 -3.77 6.17 -15.11
N GLN A 34 -4.68 6.84 -15.83
CA GLN A 34 -5.42 6.23 -16.93
C GLN A 34 -4.47 5.72 -18.02
N GLY A 35 -4.64 4.46 -18.41
CA GLY A 35 -3.81 3.78 -19.41
C GLY A 35 -2.78 2.84 -18.79
N ASP A 36 -2.45 3.01 -17.52
CA ASP A 36 -1.59 2.09 -16.78
C ASP A 36 -2.32 0.82 -16.37
N GLU A 37 -1.55 -0.22 -16.08
CA GLU A 37 -2.01 -1.50 -15.59
C GLU A 37 -1.37 -1.81 -14.22
N VAL A 38 -2.19 -2.37 -13.33
CA VAL A 38 -1.75 -2.86 -12.02
C VAL A 38 -2.13 -4.33 -11.90
N LEU A 39 -1.14 -5.21 -11.70
CA LEU A 39 -1.39 -6.63 -11.46
C LEU A 39 -1.94 -6.81 -10.05
N VAL A 40 -3.06 -7.51 -9.91
CA VAL A 40 -3.73 -7.80 -8.64
C VAL A 40 -4.12 -9.29 -8.60
N PRO A 41 -4.08 -9.98 -7.44
CA PRO A 41 -4.52 -11.36 -7.39
C PRO A 41 -6.04 -11.46 -7.58
N ASP A 42 -6.50 -12.54 -8.18
CA ASP A 42 -7.93 -12.85 -8.33
C ASP A 42 -8.60 -13.19 -6.99
N PHE A 43 -7.82 -13.70 -6.03
CA PHE A 43 -8.27 -13.94 -4.66
C PHE A 43 -7.89 -12.79 -3.75
N THR A 44 -8.78 -11.82 -3.61
CA THR A 44 -8.57 -10.63 -2.78
C THR A 44 -9.89 -10.02 -2.28
N PHE A 45 -9.79 -9.11 -1.34
CA PHE A 45 -10.90 -8.23 -0.98
C PHE A 45 -11.08 -7.15 -2.06
N PRO A 46 -12.30 -6.75 -2.41
CA PRO A 46 -12.56 -5.80 -3.51
C PRO A 46 -11.79 -4.47 -3.42
N ALA A 47 -11.33 -4.06 -2.22
CA ALA A 47 -10.61 -2.81 -2.04
C ALA A 47 -9.32 -2.74 -2.88
N THR A 48 -8.63 -3.87 -3.07
CA THR A 48 -7.39 -3.95 -3.85
C THR A 48 -7.62 -3.51 -5.30
N ALA A 49 -8.59 -4.14 -6.00
CA ALA A 49 -8.94 -3.76 -7.37
C ALA A 49 -9.64 -2.39 -7.45
N ASN A 50 -10.50 -2.05 -6.47
CA ASN A 50 -11.17 -0.76 -6.44
C ASN A 50 -10.19 0.41 -6.32
N ALA A 51 -9.10 0.26 -5.54
CA ALA A 51 -8.07 1.29 -5.43
C ALA A 51 -7.40 1.57 -6.79
N VAL A 52 -7.19 0.54 -7.62
CA VAL A 52 -6.69 0.70 -8.99
C VAL A 52 -7.69 1.44 -9.86
N ILE A 53 -8.95 1.00 -9.87
CA ILE A 53 -10.00 1.64 -10.67
C ILE A 53 -10.16 3.13 -10.32
N GLN A 54 -10.01 3.49 -9.05
CA GLN A 54 -10.10 4.87 -8.59
C GLN A 54 -9.00 5.79 -9.12
N THR A 55 -7.86 5.26 -9.56
CA THR A 55 -6.82 6.05 -10.26
C THR A 55 -7.11 6.23 -11.76
N GLY A 56 -8.08 5.52 -12.31
CA GLY A 56 -8.35 5.43 -13.75
C GLY A 56 -7.54 4.33 -14.45
N ALA A 57 -6.65 3.64 -13.75
CA ALA A 57 -5.87 2.51 -14.27
C ALA A 57 -6.70 1.23 -14.35
N THR A 58 -6.17 0.23 -15.05
CA THR A 58 -6.80 -1.06 -15.25
C THR A 58 -6.24 -2.11 -14.29
N PRO A 59 -7.04 -2.74 -13.42
CA PRO A 59 -6.60 -3.90 -12.67
C PRO A 59 -6.50 -5.11 -13.62
N VAL A 60 -5.35 -5.75 -13.65
CA VAL A 60 -5.11 -7.01 -14.39
C VAL A 60 -5.08 -8.12 -13.36
N PHE A 61 -6.07 -9.00 -13.41
CA PHE A 61 -6.16 -10.10 -12.47
C PHE A 61 -5.21 -11.23 -12.85
N VAL A 62 -4.50 -11.74 -11.85
CA VAL A 62 -3.58 -12.87 -11.98
C VAL A 62 -3.98 -13.96 -11.00
N ASP A 63 -3.68 -15.20 -11.35
CA ASP A 63 -4.07 -16.36 -10.55
C ASP A 63 -3.39 -16.33 -9.18
N SER A 64 -4.08 -16.88 -8.20
CA SER A 64 -3.55 -17.13 -6.87
C SER A 64 -3.14 -18.59 -6.72
N GLY A 65 -2.09 -18.82 -5.93
CA GLY A 65 -1.60 -20.18 -5.65
C GLY A 65 -2.64 -21.03 -4.90
N ILE A 66 -2.78 -22.31 -5.32
CA ILE A 66 -3.78 -23.22 -4.72
C ILE A 66 -3.49 -23.50 -3.23
N GLY A 67 -2.24 -23.37 -2.78
CA GLY A 67 -1.83 -23.76 -1.44
C GLY A 67 -1.87 -22.64 -0.41
N ASP A 68 -1.69 -21.39 -0.83
CA ASP A 68 -1.52 -20.23 0.06
C ASP A 68 -2.44 -19.05 -0.27
N PHE A 69 -3.19 -19.12 -1.36
CA PHE A 69 -4.11 -18.07 -1.83
C PHE A 69 -3.43 -16.72 -2.13
N SER A 70 -2.11 -16.68 -2.19
CA SER A 70 -1.36 -15.48 -2.55
C SER A 70 -1.13 -15.39 -4.07
N MET A 71 -0.78 -14.20 -4.56
CA MET A 71 -0.45 -13.98 -5.98
C MET A 71 0.63 -14.97 -6.44
N ASP A 72 0.35 -15.72 -7.51
CA ASP A 72 1.32 -16.61 -8.14
C ASP A 72 2.32 -15.80 -9.00
N PRO A 73 3.65 -15.82 -8.66
CA PRO A 73 4.65 -15.09 -9.44
C PRO A 73 4.75 -15.54 -10.90
N GLU A 74 4.51 -16.81 -11.21
CA GLU A 74 4.54 -17.32 -12.60
C GLU A 74 3.35 -16.76 -13.39
N SER A 75 2.15 -16.77 -12.81
CA SER A 75 0.99 -16.13 -13.41
C SER A 75 1.20 -14.63 -13.56
N ALA A 76 1.75 -13.95 -12.53
CA ALA A 76 2.08 -12.53 -12.64
C ALA A 76 3.00 -12.23 -13.82
N ALA A 77 4.06 -13.03 -14.02
CA ALA A 77 5.01 -12.86 -15.13
C ALA A 77 4.34 -12.97 -16.49
N MET A 78 3.35 -13.87 -16.65
CA MET A 78 2.62 -14.04 -17.91
C MET A 78 1.68 -12.88 -18.25
N HIS A 79 1.29 -12.07 -17.27
CA HIS A 79 0.36 -10.96 -17.44
C HIS A 79 1.03 -9.58 -17.53
N ILE A 80 2.37 -9.51 -17.46
CA ILE A 80 3.11 -8.26 -17.61
C ILE A 80 2.98 -7.73 -19.04
N SER A 81 2.78 -6.43 -19.16
CA SER A 81 2.78 -5.69 -20.40
C SER A 81 3.61 -4.40 -20.27
N ASP A 82 3.81 -3.68 -21.38
CA ASP A 82 4.49 -2.37 -21.39
C ASP A 82 3.75 -1.30 -20.57
N ARG A 83 2.50 -1.56 -20.20
CA ARG A 83 1.66 -0.68 -19.36
C ARG A 83 1.69 -1.05 -17.88
N THR A 84 2.30 -2.15 -17.51
CA THR A 84 2.39 -2.58 -16.10
C THR A 84 3.23 -1.60 -15.30
N ARG A 85 2.61 -0.91 -14.34
CA ARG A 85 3.28 0.07 -13.45
C ARG A 85 3.48 -0.46 -12.04
N VAL A 86 2.55 -1.30 -11.57
CA VAL A 86 2.58 -1.82 -10.20
C VAL A 86 2.21 -3.30 -10.21
N ILE A 87 2.92 -4.08 -9.40
CA ILE A 87 2.50 -5.40 -8.96
C ILE A 87 2.00 -5.22 -7.52
N MET A 88 0.73 -5.61 -7.27
CA MET A 88 0.09 -5.38 -5.98
C MET A 88 -0.40 -6.70 -5.37
N PRO A 89 0.52 -7.53 -4.81
CA PRO A 89 0.14 -8.74 -4.11
C PRO A 89 -0.64 -8.42 -2.84
N VAL A 90 -1.39 -9.42 -2.38
CA VAL A 90 -2.12 -9.38 -1.12
C VAL A 90 -1.56 -10.46 -0.20
N ASP A 91 -1.51 -10.17 1.10
CA ASP A 91 -1.19 -11.12 2.17
C ASP A 91 -2.50 -11.64 2.80
N PRO A 92 -3.22 -12.60 2.17
CA PRO A 92 -4.53 -13.03 2.64
C PRO A 92 -4.41 -13.72 4.00
N PHE A 93 -5.34 -13.42 4.90
CA PHE A 93 -5.43 -14.05 6.23
C PHE A 93 -4.16 -13.97 7.10
N GLY A 94 -3.21 -13.09 6.75
CA GLY A 94 -1.91 -12.99 7.41
C GLY A 94 -0.86 -13.95 6.84
N GLN A 95 -1.14 -14.63 5.72
CA GLN A 95 -0.19 -15.45 4.97
C GLN A 95 0.57 -14.56 3.98
N PRO A 96 1.90 -14.35 4.15
CA PRO A 96 2.64 -13.47 3.25
C PRO A 96 2.81 -14.08 1.85
N ALA A 97 2.59 -13.27 0.82
CA ALA A 97 2.92 -13.61 -0.55
C ALA A 97 4.43 -13.80 -0.77
N ASP A 98 4.86 -14.33 -1.90
CA ASP A 98 6.28 -14.38 -2.25
C ASP A 98 6.80 -13.02 -2.68
N HIS A 99 6.98 -12.16 -1.65
CA HIS A 99 7.39 -10.77 -1.87
C HIS A 99 8.75 -10.66 -2.59
N LEU A 100 9.69 -11.61 -2.34
CA LEU A 100 11.01 -11.56 -2.98
C LEU A 100 10.93 -11.91 -4.47
N ALA A 101 10.15 -12.93 -4.84
CA ALA A 101 9.96 -13.28 -6.24
C ALA A 101 9.24 -12.15 -6.98
N LEU A 102 8.16 -11.58 -6.38
CA LEU A 102 7.39 -10.50 -6.98
C LEU A 102 8.18 -9.19 -7.04
N ALA A 103 9.06 -8.90 -6.07
CA ALA A 103 9.94 -7.74 -6.12
C ALA A 103 10.95 -7.83 -7.28
N ARG A 104 11.58 -9.00 -7.46
CA ARG A 104 12.48 -9.24 -8.60
C ARG A 104 11.75 -9.06 -9.92
N LEU A 105 10.55 -9.63 -10.03
CA LEU A 105 9.73 -9.49 -11.22
C LEU A 105 9.38 -8.01 -11.51
N ALA A 106 9.04 -7.23 -10.48
CA ALA A 106 8.78 -5.80 -10.61
C ALA A 106 10.03 -5.03 -11.07
N ASP A 107 11.18 -5.31 -10.46
CA ASP A 107 12.46 -4.67 -10.80
C ASP A 107 12.87 -4.97 -12.26
N ASP A 108 12.72 -6.23 -12.72
CA ASP A 108 13.06 -6.67 -14.07
C ASP A 108 12.30 -5.91 -15.17
N VAL A 109 11.09 -5.42 -14.86
CA VAL A 109 10.22 -4.71 -15.82
C VAL A 109 10.08 -3.21 -15.52
N GLY A 110 10.77 -2.71 -14.49
CA GLY A 110 10.71 -1.32 -14.06
C GLY A 110 9.37 -0.94 -13.40
N ALA A 111 8.60 -1.91 -12.95
CA ALA A 111 7.39 -1.70 -12.16
C ALA A 111 7.71 -1.49 -10.67
N ARG A 112 6.70 -1.15 -9.88
CA ARG A 112 6.79 -1.00 -8.42
C ARG A 112 6.02 -2.11 -7.71
N LEU A 113 6.48 -2.49 -6.52
CA LEU A 113 5.79 -3.45 -5.66
C LEU A 113 5.08 -2.71 -4.53
N VAL A 114 3.75 -2.83 -4.47
CA VAL A 114 2.91 -2.32 -3.37
C VAL A 114 2.18 -3.49 -2.74
N VAL A 115 2.45 -3.78 -1.47
CA VAL A 115 1.87 -4.94 -0.78
C VAL A 115 0.59 -4.54 -0.06
N ASP A 116 -0.53 -5.18 -0.39
CA ASP A 116 -1.74 -5.11 0.42
C ASP A 116 -1.58 -6.03 1.65
N ALA A 117 -1.01 -5.46 2.69
CA ALA A 117 -0.74 -6.09 3.98
C ALA A 117 -1.88 -5.90 4.99
N ALA A 118 -3.12 -5.63 4.50
CA ALA A 118 -4.25 -5.29 5.36
C ALA A 118 -4.60 -6.37 6.40
N CYS A 119 -4.15 -7.61 6.22
CA CYS A 119 -4.39 -8.72 7.15
C CYS A 119 -3.11 -9.26 7.81
N SER A 120 -1.92 -8.72 7.51
CA SER A 120 -0.64 -9.35 7.84
C SER A 120 0.24 -8.55 8.81
N LEU A 121 -0.35 -7.59 9.57
CA LEU A 121 0.41 -6.86 10.58
C LEU A 121 1.00 -7.84 11.62
N GLY A 122 2.34 -7.86 11.72
CA GLY A 122 3.08 -8.75 12.61
C GLY A 122 3.50 -10.09 11.99
N ALA A 123 2.92 -10.49 10.84
CA ALA A 123 3.43 -11.63 10.08
C ALA A 123 4.82 -11.35 9.51
N THR A 124 5.60 -12.42 9.29
CA THR A 124 6.96 -12.36 8.78
C THR A 124 7.16 -13.34 7.64
N ARG A 125 7.98 -12.95 6.67
CA ARG A 125 8.53 -13.80 5.62
C ARG A 125 9.97 -13.37 5.35
N ASP A 126 10.87 -14.32 5.14
CA ASP A 126 12.29 -14.07 4.84
C ASP A 126 12.95 -13.13 5.87
N ASP A 127 12.70 -13.38 7.16
CA ASP A 127 13.20 -12.62 8.31
C ASP A 127 12.81 -11.12 8.34
N ARG A 128 11.85 -10.71 7.48
CA ARG A 128 11.29 -9.36 7.48
C ARG A 128 9.79 -9.39 7.76
N ARG A 129 9.30 -8.36 8.43
CA ARG A 129 7.86 -8.21 8.67
C ARG A 129 7.12 -7.80 7.40
N CYS A 130 5.90 -8.29 7.25
CA CYS A 130 4.98 -7.78 6.23
C CYS A 130 4.86 -6.27 6.35
N GLY A 131 4.77 -5.58 5.21
CA GLY A 131 4.82 -4.12 5.14
C GLY A 131 6.22 -3.52 5.05
N ALA A 132 7.30 -4.34 5.24
CA ALA A 132 8.68 -3.93 4.99
C ALA A 132 9.21 -4.42 3.63
N HIS A 133 8.37 -5.09 2.84
CA HIS A 133 8.72 -5.59 1.52
C HIS A 133 8.23 -4.64 0.43
N GLY A 134 8.97 -4.59 -0.69
CA GLY A 134 8.64 -3.74 -1.84
C GLY A 134 8.84 -2.25 -1.58
N ASN A 135 8.18 -1.43 -2.39
CA ASN A 135 8.26 0.02 -2.29
C ASN A 135 7.34 0.58 -1.20
N MET A 136 6.18 -0.04 -1.01
CA MET A 136 5.21 0.33 0.02
C MET A 136 4.43 -0.89 0.51
N GLY A 137 4.06 -0.89 1.81
CA GLY A 137 3.10 -1.80 2.41
C GLY A 137 1.88 -1.04 2.93
N CYS A 138 0.68 -1.62 2.81
CA CYS A 138 -0.58 -0.98 3.21
C CYS A 138 -1.31 -1.81 4.25
N PHE A 139 -1.50 -1.26 5.45
CA PHE A 139 -2.17 -1.91 6.58
C PHE A 139 -3.58 -1.39 6.83
N SER A 140 -4.38 -2.20 7.50
CA SER A 140 -5.73 -1.88 7.95
C SER A 140 -5.84 -1.97 9.48
N PHE A 141 -6.52 -0.98 10.06
CA PHE A 141 -6.90 -0.96 11.48
C PHE A 141 -8.43 -1.01 11.66
N HIS A 142 -9.12 -1.63 10.69
CA HIS A 142 -10.56 -1.90 10.77
C HIS A 142 -10.88 -2.83 11.96
N PRO A 143 -12.11 -2.79 12.56
CA PRO A 143 -12.46 -3.60 13.73
C PRO A 143 -12.21 -5.11 13.63
N ARG A 144 -12.21 -5.67 12.41
CA ARG A 144 -11.95 -7.10 12.17
C ARG A 144 -10.47 -7.47 12.01
N LYS A 145 -9.56 -6.53 12.20
CA LYS A 145 -8.11 -6.77 12.07
C LYS A 145 -7.47 -7.12 13.40
N VAL A 146 -6.23 -7.61 13.36
CA VAL A 146 -5.45 -8.01 14.55
C VAL A 146 -5.27 -6.83 15.51
N VAL A 147 -5.01 -5.65 14.97
CA VAL A 147 -4.98 -4.38 15.70
C VAL A 147 -6.02 -3.47 15.10
N THR A 148 -6.80 -2.80 15.94
CA THR A 148 -7.85 -1.88 15.48
C THR A 148 -7.83 -0.57 16.24
N CYS A 149 -8.18 0.50 15.55
CA CYS A 149 -8.49 1.80 16.14
C CYS A 149 -9.92 2.29 15.79
N GLY A 150 -10.82 1.35 15.48
CA GLY A 150 -12.17 1.61 14.94
C GLY A 150 -12.13 1.65 13.42
N GLU A 151 -11.55 2.66 12.83
CA GLU A 151 -11.23 2.76 11.41
C GLU A 151 -9.85 3.39 11.24
N GLY A 152 -9.06 2.89 10.30
CA GLY A 152 -7.74 3.40 10.03
C GLY A 152 -6.96 2.54 9.03
N GLY A 153 -5.90 3.12 8.52
CA GLY A 153 -4.92 2.45 7.67
C GLY A 153 -3.53 3.08 7.83
N MET A 154 -2.55 2.46 7.23
CA MET A 154 -1.17 2.93 7.24
C MET A 154 -0.48 2.55 5.94
N VAL A 155 0.31 3.45 5.39
CA VAL A 155 1.31 3.13 4.36
C VAL A 155 2.68 3.11 5.01
N THR A 156 3.48 2.09 4.76
CA THR A 156 4.86 1.95 5.20
C THR A 156 5.81 1.99 4.02
N THR A 157 6.99 2.60 4.19
CA THR A 157 8.02 2.68 3.16
C THR A 157 9.37 3.06 3.77
N ASP A 158 10.47 2.67 3.12
CA ASP A 158 11.82 3.16 3.42
C ASP A 158 12.20 4.39 2.56
N ASP A 159 11.38 4.70 1.55
CA ASP A 159 11.62 5.82 0.64
C ASP A 159 11.06 7.13 1.24
N ARG A 160 11.97 8.05 1.55
CA ARG A 160 11.64 9.36 2.14
C ARG A 160 10.79 10.22 1.20
N ASP A 161 11.10 10.22 -0.09
CA ASP A 161 10.41 11.08 -1.06
C ASP A 161 8.97 10.59 -1.26
N LEU A 162 8.77 9.26 -1.30
CA LEU A 162 7.42 8.66 -1.29
C LEU A 162 6.67 9.01 0.01
N ALA A 163 7.31 8.93 1.17
CA ALA A 163 6.67 9.27 2.43
C ALA A 163 6.25 10.75 2.49
N GLU A 164 7.08 11.66 2.00
CA GLU A 164 6.76 13.09 1.92
C GLU A 164 5.60 13.35 0.94
N ARG A 165 5.62 12.70 -0.23
CA ARG A 165 4.54 12.78 -1.22
C ARG A 165 3.21 12.23 -0.69
N LEU A 166 3.23 11.07 0.00
CA LEU A 166 2.06 10.51 0.65
C LEU A 166 1.45 11.49 1.68
N ARG A 167 2.29 12.13 2.51
CA ARG A 167 1.83 13.13 3.50
C ARG A 167 1.20 14.35 2.85
N LEU A 168 1.75 14.80 1.74
CA LEU A 168 1.24 15.91 0.96
C LEU A 168 -0.13 15.56 0.35
N LEU A 169 -0.20 14.46 -0.40
CA LEU A 169 -1.42 14.02 -1.08
C LEU A 169 -2.55 13.71 -0.09
N ARG A 170 -2.24 13.05 1.04
CA ARG A 170 -3.19 12.75 2.13
C ARG A 170 -3.88 13.99 2.69
N ASN A 171 -3.23 15.14 2.60
CA ASN A 171 -3.66 16.40 3.19
C ASN A 171 -3.90 17.48 2.12
N HIS A 172 -4.77 17.21 1.15
CA HIS A 172 -5.21 18.16 0.13
C HIS A 172 -4.09 18.70 -0.79
N GLY A 173 -2.94 18.04 -0.89
CA GLY A 173 -1.78 18.55 -1.60
C GLY A 173 -1.11 19.75 -0.90
N ALA A 174 -1.27 19.84 0.42
CA ALA A 174 -0.75 20.96 1.22
C ALA A 174 0.72 20.72 1.61
N ALA A 175 1.60 21.60 1.13
CA ALA A 175 3.00 21.67 1.51
C ALA A 175 3.20 22.64 2.70
N LYS A 176 4.21 22.37 3.54
CA LYS A 176 4.66 23.31 4.56
C LYS A 176 5.40 24.48 3.91
N LYS A 177 5.02 25.72 4.24
CA LYS A 177 5.77 26.92 3.86
C LYS A 177 6.90 27.22 4.87
N SER A 178 7.89 27.95 4.41
CA SER A 178 8.89 28.59 5.27
C SER A 178 8.30 29.72 6.13
N THR A 179 7.17 30.29 5.72
CA THR A 179 6.35 31.27 6.45
C THR A 179 5.11 30.60 7.03
N PRO A 180 4.48 31.13 8.12
CA PRO A 180 3.24 30.55 8.64
C PRO A 180 2.16 30.46 7.57
N GLY A 181 1.62 29.24 7.36
CA GLY A 181 0.56 28.94 6.40
C GLY A 181 0.79 27.66 5.64
N LEU A 182 -0.21 27.28 4.82
CA LEU A 182 -0.16 26.13 3.91
C LEU A 182 -0.11 26.65 2.48
N GLU A 183 0.56 25.89 1.63
CA GLU A 183 0.51 26.07 0.17
C GLU A 183 -0.03 24.79 -0.46
N PHE A 184 -1.05 24.91 -1.29
CA PHE A 184 -1.62 23.77 -2.02
C PHE A 184 -0.91 23.71 -3.36
N VAL A 185 -0.03 22.73 -3.53
CA VAL A 185 0.87 22.62 -4.70
C VAL A 185 0.35 21.68 -5.77
N GLU A 186 -0.55 20.76 -5.38
CA GLU A 186 -1.22 19.85 -6.30
C GLU A 186 -2.59 19.42 -5.72
N PRO A 187 -3.49 18.84 -6.53
CA PRO A 187 -4.70 18.20 -6.00
C PRO A 187 -4.37 17.06 -5.04
N GLY A 188 -5.09 16.96 -3.94
CA GLY A 188 -4.90 15.90 -2.95
C GLY A 188 -6.21 15.54 -2.27
N PHE A 189 -6.14 14.69 -1.26
CA PHE A 189 -7.28 14.05 -0.60
C PHE A 189 -7.39 14.46 0.86
N ASN A 190 -8.55 14.19 1.45
CA ASN A 190 -8.73 14.24 2.88
C ASN A 190 -8.72 12.80 3.45
N TYR A 191 -7.53 12.19 3.50
CA TYR A 191 -7.32 10.81 3.96
C TYR A 191 -6.60 10.74 5.32
N ARG A 192 -6.60 11.84 6.07
CA ARG A 192 -5.94 11.91 7.38
C ARG A 192 -6.67 11.04 8.41
N LEU A 193 -5.94 10.19 9.11
CA LEU A 193 -6.43 9.57 10.34
C LEU A 193 -6.59 10.67 11.42
N SER A 194 -7.73 10.70 12.08
CA SER A 194 -7.95 11.67 13.18
C SER A 194 -7.26 11.21 14.48
N GLU A 195 -7.07 12.14 15.41
CA GLU A 195 -6.32 11.90 16.66
C GLU A 195 -7.01 10.86 17.57
N ILE A 196 -8.35 10.82 17.60
CA ILE A 196 -9.09 9.90 18.48
C ILE A 196 -8.78 8.43 18.14
N PRO A 197 -8.99 7.95 16.90
CA PRO A 197 -8.60 6.60 16.54
C PRO A 197 -7.07 6.38 16.62
N ALA A 198 -6.24 7.40 16.36
CA ALA A 198 -4.80 7.25 16.51
C ALA A 198 -4.38 6.95 17.96
N VAL A 199 -5.00 7.57 18.94
CA VAL A 199 -4.77 7.28 20.38
C VAL A 199 -5.22 5.88 20.74
N LEU A 200 -6.39 5.43 20.23
CA LEU A 200 -6.86 4.06 20.47
C LEU A 200 -5.92 2.99 19.88
N GLY A 201 -5.32 3.27 18.74
CA GLY A 201 -4.36 2.35 18.10
C GLY A 201 -3.00 2.28 18.80
N LEU A 202 -2.70 3.19 19.74
CA LEU A 202 -1.47 3.21 20.54
C LEU A 202 -1.63 2.54 21.91
N SER A 203 -2.86 2.27 22.35
CA SER A 203 -3.16 1.64 23.64
C SER A 203 -3.15 0.13 23.55
#